data_ea3d6aa7f8c604484f8550f62b3fe711
#
_entry.id   ea3d6aa7f8c604484f8550f62b3fe711
#
_cell.length_a   1.000
_cell.length_b   1.000
_cell.length_c   1.000
_cell.angle_alpha   90.00
_cell.angle_beta   90.00
_cell.angle_gamma   90.00
#
_symmetry.space_group_name_H-M   'P 1'
#
loop_
_entity.id
_entity.type
_entity.pdbx_description
1 polymer ?
#
loop_
_entity_poly.entity_id
_entity_poly.type
_entity_poly.pdbx_seq_one_letter_code
_entity_poly.pdbx_strand_id
1 'polypeptide(L)'
;MKSMKASKNVSTIVTYTALVLGSVTMIFPFLWMLLTSFKTQSEAMAIPPKILPSSWELTNFFTALQSLPFTNLDLNPGLMILFRVICAVVFSSMAGYAFAKLNFPGKNLLFGLVLMQMMLPSQIFIIPQYQMLAKMGATNSIFALVFPGLVSAFGTFFLRQAYMGIPNEIAEAAYLDGCNKWQTFVKVMFPLTGSSMAALAIFTAVFAYADLMWPLICNTDLNMMTLSAGLSTLNGQYTTNFPVLMAGSLLAMIPMLILYLLFQKQFIEGIAMTGGK
;
A
#
# COMPACT_ATOMS: atom_id res chain seq x y z
N MET A 1 36.78 35.16 -0.44
CA MET A 1 35.39 35.18 0.02
C MET A 1 34.35 35.40 -1.09
N LYS A 2 34.55 36.24 -2.13
CA LYS A 2 33.59 36.42 -3.25
C LYS A 2 33.39 35.13 -4.10
N SER A 3 34.45 34.37 -4.39
CA SER A 3 34.41 33.15 -5.20
C SER A 3 33.59 32.01 -4.54
N MET A 4 33.70 31.81 -3.22
CA MET A 4 32.94 30.81 -2.48
C MET A 4 31.42 31.13 -2.40
N LYS A 5 31.06 32.44 -2.33
CA LYS A 5 29.65 32.86 -2.38
C LYS A 5 29.03 32.64 -3.78
N ALA A 6 29.80 32.92 -4.85
CA ALA A 6 29.33 32.70 -6.22
C ALA A 6 29.12 31.18 -6.50
N SER A 7 30.04 30.31 -6.07
CA SER A 7 29.91 28.87 -6.20
C SER A 7 28.70 28.30 -5.41
N LYS A 8 28.43 28.79 -4.19
CA LYS A 8 27.24 28.42 -3.41
C LYS A 8 25.95 28.84 -4.12
N ASN A 9 25.91 30.05 -4.68
CA ASN A 9 24.72 30.54 -5.38
C ASN A 9 24.43 29.72 -6.64
N VAL A 10 25.44 29.36 -7.42
CA VAL A 10 25.29 28.52 -8.62
C VAL A 10 24.79 27.11 -8.24
N SER A 11 25.40 26.49 -7.23
CA SER A 11 24.94 25.19 -6.72
C SER A 11 23.47 25.24 -6.27
N THR A 12 23.08 26.28 -5.55
CA THR A 12 21.71 26.49 -5.09
C THR A 12 20.73 26.62 -6.28
N ILE A 13 21.06 27.44 -7.28
CA ILE A 13 20.25 27.62 -8.48
C ILE A 13 20.09 26.30 -9.23
N VAL A 14 21.16 25.55 -9.45
CA VAL A 14 21.13 24.24 -10.13
C VAL A 14 20.24 23.27 -9.35
N THR A 15 20.37 23.21 -8.03
CA THR A 15 19.55 22.35 -7.18
C THR A 15 18.06 22.70 -7.29
N TYR A 16 17.70 23.99 -7.15
CA TYR A 16 16.29 24.41 -7.27
C TYR A 16 15.74 24.18 -8.68
N THR A 17 16.52 24.43 -9.72
CA THR A 17 16.12 24.16 -11.11
C THR A 17 15.85 22.67 -11.31
N ALA A 18 16.74 21.79 -10.83
CA ALA A 18 16.55 20.35 -10.91
C ALA A 18 15.30 19.89 -10.13
N LEU A 19 15.08 20.44 -8.93
CA LEU A 19 13.88 20.14 -8.13
C LEU A 19 12.58 20.60 -8.82
N VAL A 20 12.57 21.80 -9.38
CA VAL A 20 11.40 22.32 -10.11
C VAL A 20 11.11 21.49 -11.36
N LEU A 21 12.13 21.19 -12.16
CA LEU A 21 11.96 20.36 -13.36
C LEU A 21 11.45 18.95 -12.98
N GLY A 22 12.02 18.33 -11.94
CA GLY A 22 11.55 17.06 -11.42
C GLY A 22 10.09 17.12 -10.96
N SER A 23 9.73 18.17 -10.21
CA SER A 23 8.36 18.36 -9.72
C SER A 23 7.36 18.54 -10.88
N VAL A 24 7.69 19.36 -11.88
CA VAL A 24 6.85 19.57 -13.08
C VAL A 24 6.65 18.26 -13.83
N THR A 25 7.72 17.47 -14.02
CA THR A 25 7.64 16.17 -14.70
C THR A 25 6.73 15.19 -13.93
N MET A 26 6.79 15.18 -12.59
CA MET A 26 5.95 14.32 -11.76
C MET A 26 4.48 14.77 -11.71
N ILE A 27 4.21 16.07 -11.75
CA ILE A 27 2.85 16.61 -11.70
C ILE A 27 2.16 16.50 -13.08
N PHE A 28 2.92 16.53 -14.17
CA PHE A 28 2.39 16.57 -15.53
C PHE A 28 1.35 15.46 -15.83
N PRO A 29 1.58 14.15 -15.51
CA PRO A 29 0.58 13.12 -15.77
C PRO A 29 -0.74 13.36 -15.03
N PHE A 30 -0.70 13.91 -13.82
CA PHE A 30 -1.91 14.23 -13.06
C PHE A 30 -2.66 15.42 -13.65
N LEU A 31 -1.94 16.45 -14.13
CA LEU A 31 -2.55 17.56 -14.86
C LEU A 31 -3.15 17.08 -16.18
N TRP A 32 -2.47 16.18 -16.89
CA TRP A 32 -3.01 15.58 -18.10
C TRP A 32 -4.30 14.79 -17.85
N MET A 33 -4.31 13.98 -16.79
CA MET A 33 -5.49 13.24 -16.36
C MET A 33 -6.64 14.20 -16.01
N LEU A 34 -6.35 15.27 -15.24
CA LEU A 34 -7.33 16.29 -14.88
C LEU A 34 -7.91 16.98 -16.12
N LEU A 35 -7.08 17.44 -17.04
CA LEU A 35 -7.55 18.10 -18.25
C LEU A 35 -8.31 17.12 -19.15
N THR A 36 -7.88 15.86 -19.24
CA THR A 36 -8.55 14.86 -20.06
C THR A 36 -9.91 14.47 -19.49
N SER A 37 -10.11 14.49 -18.19
CA SER A 37 -11.40 14.21 -17.56
C SER A 37 -12.52 15.18 -17.95
N PHE A 38 -12.17 16.38 -18.43
CA PHE A 38 -13.11 17.38 -18.92
C PHE A 38 -13.27 17.40 -20.44
N LYS A 39 -12.55 16.56 -21.20
CA LYS A 39 -12.66 16.52 -22.66
C LYS A 39 -13.83 15.64 -23.14
N THR A 40 -14.20 15.82 -24.39
CA THR A 40 -15.00 14.83 -25.11
C THR A 40 -14.14 13.63 -25.51
N GLN A 41 -14.75 12.48 -25.79
CA GLN A 41 -14.05 11.29 -26.24
C GLN A 41 -13.24 11.55 -27.55
N SER A 42 -13.80 12.32 -28.49
CA SER A 42 -13.12 12.69 -29.72
C SER A 42 -11.89 13.56 -29.50
N GLU A 43 -11.95 14.49 -28.55
CA GLU A 43 -10.80 15.33 -28.18
C GLU A 43 -9.71 14.55 -27.47
N ALA A 44 -10.08 13.61 -26.60
CA ALA A 44 -9.12 12.77 -25.89
C ALA A 44 -8.30 11.87 -26.82
N MET A 45 -8.88 11.52 -27.98
CA MET A 45 -8.25 10.67 -29.01
C MET A 45 -7.70 11.48 -30.20
N ALA A 46 -7.78 12.81 -30.18
CA ALA A 46 -7.35 13.65 -31.31
C ALA A 46 -5.83 13.59 -31.52
N ILE A 47 -5.43 13.57 -32.80
CA ILE A 47 -4.03 13.66 -33.22
C ILE A 47 -3.88 14.91 -34.11
N PRO A 48 -3.05 15.90 -33.73
CA PRO A 48 -2.23 15.97 -32.52
C PRO A 48 -3.05 16.15 -31.24
N PRO A 49 -2.50 15.73 -30.08
CA PRO A 49 -3.22 15.82 -28.80
C PRO A 49 -3.50 17.28 -28.42
N LYS A 50 -4.75 17.59 -28.10
CA LYS A 50 -5.11 18.90 -27.54
C LYS A 50 -4.80 18.94 -26.04
N ILE A 51 -4.11 19.96 -25.55
CA ILE A 51 -3.79 20.09 -24.15
C ILE A 51 -5.02 20.51 -23.34
N LEU A 52 -5.68 21.60 -23.75
CA LEU A 52 -6.85 22.13 -23.06
C LEU A 52 -8.15 21.59 -23.70
N PRO A 53 -9.20 21.33 -22.90
CA PRO A 53 -10.51 20.96 -23.44
C PRO A 53 -11.15 22.15 -24.17
N SER A 54 -11.84 21.88 -25.27
CA SER A 54 -12.62 22.91 -26.01
C SER A 54 -13.93 23.21 -25.29
N SER A 55 -14.53 22.19 -24.64
CA SER A 55 -15.67 22.29 -23.74
C SER A 55 -15.34 21.59 -22.42
N TRP A 56 -15.81 22.15 -21.30
CA TRP A 56 -15.58 21.57 -19.97
C TRP A 56 -16.71 20.61 -19.63
N GLU A 57 -16.52 19.31 -20.00
CA GLU A 57 -17.54 18.27 -19.85
C GLU A 57 -17.58 17.70 -18.43
N LEU A 58 -18.41 18.29 -17.55
CA LEU A 58 -18.64 17.76 -16.20
C LEU A 58 -19.43 16.43 -16.20
N THR A 59 -20.12 16.13 -17.28
CA THR A 59 -20.92 14.90 -17.46
C THR A 59 -20.08 13.64 -17.30
N ASN A 60 -18.77 13.68 -17.61
CA ASN A 60 -17.86 12.55 -17.44
C ASN A 60 -17.77 12.08 -15.98
N PHE A 61 -17.79 13.01 -15.03
CA PHE A 61 -17.77 12.70 -13.59
C PHE A 61 -19.10 12.06 -13.15
N PHE A 62 -20.22 12.58 -13.62
CA PHE A 62 -21.53 11.99 -13.32
C PHE A 62 -21.66 10.59 -13.93
N THR A 63 -21.17 10.40 -15.16
CA THR A 63 -21.16 9.09 -15.82
C THR A 63 -20.28 8.10 -15.05
N ALA A 64 -19.10 8.52 -14.60
CA ALA A 64 -18.23 7.68 -13.79
C ALA A 64 -18.92 7.25 -12.48
N LEU A 65 -19.55 8.21 -11.76
CA LEU A 65 -20.28 7.95 -10.52
C LEU A 65 -21.48 7.02 -10.70
N GLN A 66 -22.17 7.08 -11.85
CA GLN A 66 -23.31 6.21 -12.15
C GLN A 66 -22.88 4.82 -12.63
N SER A 67 -21.72 4.73 -13.29
CA SER A 67 -21.21 3.46 -13.84
C SER A 67 -20.65 2.52 -12.80
N LEU A 68 -20.25 3.04 -11.63
CA LEU A 68 -19.58 2.28 -10.58
C LEU A 68 -20.27 2.52 -9.22
N PRO A 69 -20.43 1.46 -8.39
CA PRO A 69 -20.95 1.59 -7.02
C PRO A 69 -19.85 2.13 -6.08
N PHE A 70 -19.47 3.42 -6.22
CA PHE A 70 -18.35 4.03 -5.50
C PHE A 70 -18.42 3.80 -3.99
N THR A 71 -19.62 3.82 -3.38
CA THR A 71 -19.78 3.58 -1.94
C THR A 71 -19.18 2.23 -1.52
N ASN A 72 -19.48 1.17 -2.27
CA ASN A 72 -18.97 -0.17 -1.97
C ASN A 72 -17.51 -0.29 -2.36
N LEU A 73 -17.13 0.30 -3.51
CA LEU A 73 -15.77 0.29 -4.01
C LEU A 73 -14.79 1.07 -3.13
N ASP A 74 -15.25 2.05 -2.35
CA ASP A 74 -14.45 2.76 -1.34
C ASP A 74 -14.43 2.02 0.01
N LEU A 75 -15.55 1.41 0.40
CA LEU A 75 -15.65 0.69 1.67
C LEU A 75 -14.82 -0.60 1.67
N ASN A 76 -14.88 -1.36 0.57
CA ASN A 76 -14.19 -2.64 0.47
C ASN A 76 -12.66 -2.54 0.64
N PRO A 77 -11.93 -1.61 -0.04
CA PRO A 77 -10.50 -1.43 0.22
C PRO A 77 -10.24 -0.93 1.64
N GLY A 78 -11.12 -0.11 2.22
CA GLY A 78 -11.01 0.32 3.62
C GLY A 78 -11.03 -0.87 4.58
N LEU A 79 -12.00 -1.76 4.43
CA LEU A 79 -12.11 -2.99 5.22
C LEU A 79 -10.94 -3.95 4.93
N MET A 80 -10.58 -4.13 3.65
CA MET A 80 -9.43 -4.95 3.27
C MET A 80 -8.14 -4.47 3.94
N ILE A 81 -7.85 -3.17 3.87
CA ILE A 81 -6.66 -2.56 4.48
C ILE A 81 -6.70 -2.76 5.99
N LEU A 82 -7.82 -2.44 6.64
CA LEU A 82 -7.98 -2.58 8.09
C LEU A 82 -7.65 -4.01 8.56
N PHE A 83 -8.29 -5.01 7.94
CA PHE A 83 -8.09 -6.40 8.34
C PHE A 83 -6.68 -6.91 7.97
N ARG A 84 -6.15 -6.56 6.78
CA ARG A 84 -4.77 -6.92 6.40
C ARG A 84 -3.75 -6.32 7.38
N VAL A 85 -3.93 -5.05 7.78
CA VAL A 85 -3.05 -4.38 8.74
C VAL A 85 -3.10 -5.05 10.11
N ILE A 86 -4.30 -5.30 10.64
CA ILE A 86 -4.47 -6.00 11.94
C ILE A 86 -3.79 -7.36 11.89
N CYS A 87 -4.08 -8.16 10.89
CA CYS A 87 -3.50 -9.51 10.75
C CYS A 87 -1.97 -9.44 10.57
N ALA A 88 -1.47 -8.55 9.71
CA ALA A 88 -0.04 -8.41 9.48
C ALA A 88 0.70 -8.00 10.76
N VAL A 89 0.20 -7.01 11.51
CA VAL A 89 0.83 -6.55 12.75
C VAL A 89 0.78 -7.62 13.83
N VAL A 90 -0.38 -8.22 14.06
CA VAL A 90 -0.55 -9.22 15.15
C VAL A 90 0.26 -10.48 14.85
N PHE A 91 0.04 -11.11 13.71
CA PHE A 91 0.70 -12.40 13.41
C PHE A 91 2.20 -12.24 13.16
N SER A 92 2.62 -11.15 12.49
CA SER A 92 4.04 -10.88 12.29
C SER A 92 4.75 -10.53 13.60
N SER A 93 4.07 -9.84 14.53
CA SER A 93 4.63 -9.56 15.85
C SER A 93 4.85 -10.83 16.65
N MET A 94 3.86 -11.72 16.68
CA MET A 94 3.98 -13.02 17.35
C MET A 94 5.10 -13.87 16.75
N ALA A 95 5.13 -14.00 15.42
CA ALA A 95 6.15 -14.78 14.71
C ALA A 95 7.55 -14.14 14.85
N GLY A 96 7.64 -12.82 14.67
CA GLY A 96 8.88 -12.06 14.81
C GLY A 96 9.48 -12.19 16.21
N TYR A 97 8.67 -12.06 17.27
CA TYR A 97 9.09 -12.29 18.64
C TYR A 97 9.58 -13.72 18.86
N ALA A 98 8.83 -14.71 18.39
CA ALA A 98 9.24 -16.13 18.51
C ALA A 98 10.58 -16.39 17.82
N PHE A 99 10.74 -15.91 16.60
CA PHE A 99 12.02 -16.05 15.87
C PHE A 99 13.17 -15.20 16.42
N ALA A 100 12.90 -14.11 17.15
CA ALA A 100 13.95 -13.29 17.76
C ALA A 100 14.38 -13.84 19.12
N LYS A 101 13.44 -14.07 20.02
CA LYS A 101 13.64 -14.22 21.47
C LYS A 101 13.44 -15.63 22.00
N LEU A 102 12.72 -16.50 21.29
CA LEU A 102 12.51 -17.88 21.75
C LEU A 102 13.49 -18.84 21.10
N ASN A 103 13.83 -19.91 21.84
CA ASN A 103 14.58 -21.05 21.34
C ASN A 103 13.65 -22.25 21.19
N PHE A 104 13.59 -22.79 19.98
CA PHE A 104 12.81 -23.99 19.65
C PHE A 104 13.47 -24.77 18.51
N PRO A 105 13.24 -26.09 18.42
CA PRO A 105 13.83 -26.92 17.37
C PRO A 105 13.33 -26.48 15.98
N GLY A 106 14.20 -26.48 14.98
CA GLY A 106 13.87 -26.09 13.61
C GLY A 106 13.76 -24.58 13.36
N LYS A 107 14.00 -23.71 14.36
CA LYS A 107 13.89 -22.24 14.26
C LYS A 107 14.55 -21.68 12.99
N ASN A 108 15.80 -22.06 12.73
CA ASN A 108 16.57 -21.52 11.61
C ASN A 108 16.02 -22.01 10.26
N LEU A 109 15.58 -23.28 10.19
CA LEU A 109 14.96 -23.83 8.98
C LEU A 109 13.64 -23.12 8.66
N LEU A 110 12.76 -22.98 9.65
CA LEU A 110 11.46 -22.28 9.48
C LEU A 110 11.66 -20.82 9.09
N PHE A 111 12.61 -20.14 9.73
CA PHE A 111 12.92 -18.77 9.35
C PHE A 111 13.54 -18.69 7.94
N GLY A 112 14.35 -19.67 7.55
CA GLY A 112 14.84 -19.79 6.18
C GLY A 112 13.72 -19.92 5.15
N LEU A 113 12.65 -20.65 5.44
CA LEU A 113 11.45 -20.73 4.58
C LEU A 113 10.73 -19.40 4.46
N VAL A 114 10.64 -18.62 5.55
CA VAL A 114 10.10 -17.24 5.49
C VAL A 114 10.93 -16.36 4.56
N LEU A 115 12.26 -16.43 4.66
CA LEU A 115 13.15 -15.67 3.77
C LEU A 115 13.02 -16.13 2.31
N MET A 116 12.92 -17.44 2.07
CA MET A 116 12.73 -18.00 0.74
C MET A 116 11.43 -17.50 0.10
N GLN A 117 10.34 -17.42 0.86
CA GLN A 117 9.08 -16.86 0.35
C GLN A 117 9.23 -15.40 -0.13
N MET A 118 10.05 -14.59 0.56
CA MET A 118 10.29 -13.19 0.17
C MET A 118 11.09 -13.07 -1.15
N MET A 119 11.83 -14.09 -1.53
CA MET A 119 12.60 -14.12 -2.80
C MET A 119 11.71 -14.50 -4.00
N LEU A 120 10.53 -15.05 -3.77
CA LEU A 120 9.62 -15.46 -4.82
C LEU A 120 8.69 -14.31 -5.19
N PRO A 121 8.43 -14.07 -6.50
CA PRO A 121 7.41 -13.12 -6.91
C PRO A 121 6.03 -13.51 -6.36
N SER A 122 5.33 -12.55 -5.76
CA SER A 122 4.01 -12.81 -5.14
C SER A 122 2.97 -13.37 -6.11
N GLN A 123 3.10 -13.06 -7.40
CA GLN A 123 2.22 -13.51 -8.47
C GLN A 123 2.17 -15.04 -8.62
N ILE A 124 3.23 -15.76 -8.24
CA ILE A 124 3.27 -17.23 -8.28
C ILE A 124 2.20 -17.85 -7.35
N PHE A 125 1.87 -17.16 -6.27
CA PHE A 125 0.89 -17.65 -5.28
C PHE A 125 -0.57 -17.35 -5.64
N ILE A 126 -0.84 -16.54 -6.67
CA ILE A 126 -2.20 -16.13 -7.05
C ILE A 126 -3.08 -17.34 -7.36
N ILE A 127 -2.62 -18.24 -8.22
CA ILE A 127 -3.41 -19.40 -8.66
C ILE A 127 -3.70 -20.36 -7.49
N PRO A 128 -2.71 -20.80 -6.67
CA PRO A 128 -2.98 -21.63 -5.50
C PRO A 128 -3.92 -20.97 -4.49
N GLN A 129 -3.72 -19.68 -4.21
CA GLN A 129 -4.59 -18.93 -3.27
C GLN A 129 -6.04 -18.84 -3.79
N TYR A 130 -6.22 -18.53 -5.07
CA TYR A 130 -7.55 -18.53 -5.69
C TYR A 130 -8.23 -19.91 -5.62
N GLN A 131 -7.50 -20.98 -5.91
CA GLN A 131 -8.04 -22.34 -5.82
C GLN A 131 -8.46 -22.72 -4.39
N MET A 132 -7.70 -22.26 -3.38
CA MET A 132 -8.08 -22.45 -1.97
C MET A 132 -9.38 -21.73 -1.67
N LEU A 133 -9.50 -20.44 -2.04
CA LEU A 133 -10.73 -19.67 -1.84
C LEU A 133 -11.93 -20.24 -2.61
N ALA A 134 -11.73 -20.65 -3.85
CA ALA A 134 -12.79 -21.26 -4.66
C ALA A 134 -13.32 -22.56 -4.03
N LYS A 135 -12.42 -23.42 -3.53
CA LYS A 135 -12.81 -24.64 -2.80
C LYS A 135 -13.54 -24.35 -1.49
N MET A 136 -13.25 -23.24 -0.84
CA MET A 136 -13.93 -22.79 0.37
C MET A 136 -15.25 -22.08 0.07
N GLY A 137 -15.59 -21.80 -1.19
CA GLY A 137 -16.75 -20.99 -1.58
C GLY A 137 -16.64 -19.52 -1.11
N ALA A 138 -15.44 -19.02 -0.89
CA ALA A 138 -15.17 -17.73 -0.26
C ALA A 138 -14.76 -16.62 -1.25
N THR A 139 -14.82 -16.87 -2.56
CA THR A 139 -14.66 -15.83 -3.59
C THR A 139 -15.77 -14.78 -3.50
N ASN A 140 -15.59 -13.62 -4.13
CA ASN A 140 -16.55 -12.51 -4.09
C ASN A 140 -16.92 -12.09 -2.64
N SER A 141 -15.92 -11.92 -1.79
CA SER A 141 -16.10 -11.55 -0.39
C SER A 141 -14.97 -10.66 0.12
N ILE A 142 -15.21 -9.97 1.24
CA ILE A 142 -14.16 -9.23 1.95
C ILE A 142 -13.05 -10.16 2.42
N PHE A 143 -13.42 -11.38 2.85
CA PHE A 143 -12.43 -12.39 3.25
C PHE A 143 -11.49 -12.76 2.09
N ALA A 144 -12.00 -12.88 0.86
CA ALA A 144 -11.16 -13.09 -0.32
C ALA A 144 -10.14 -11.98 -0.51
N LEU A 145 -10.54 -10.72 -0.34
CA LEU A 145 -9.65 -9.57 -0.43
C LEU A 145 -8.56 -9.58 0.65
N VAL A 146 -8.89 -10.03 1.85
CA VAL A 146 -7.97 -10.05 3.01
C VAL A 146 -7.02 -11.24 2.97
N PHE A 147 -7.43 -12.35 2.39
CA PHE A 147 -6.79 -13.66 2.47
C PHE A 147 -5.25 -13.66 2.24
N PRO A 148 -4.69 -13.03 1.20
CA PRO A 148 -3.23 -13.01 1.01
C PRO A 148 -2.48 -12.26 2.09
N GLY A 149 -3.15 -11.30 2.75
CA GLY A 149 -2.58 -10.45 3.80
C GLY A 149 -2.70 -11.02 5.21
N LEU A 150 -3.31 -12.21 5.40
CA LEU A 150 -3.44 -12.83 6.72
C LEU A 150 -2.07 -13.10 7.37
N VAL A 151 -1.08 -13.49 6.58
CA VAL A 151 0.28 -13.76 7.04
C VAL A 151 1.27 -13.04 6.14
N SER A 152 2.23 -12.31 6.74
CA SER A 152 3.24 -11.55 6.01
C SER A 152 4.65 -12.07 6.33
N ALA A 153 5.33 -12.62 5.32
CA ALA A 153 6.74 -13.00 5.44
C ALA A 153 7.60 -11.75 5.68
N PHE A 154 7.37 -10.67 4.94
CA PHE A 154 8.04 -9.39 5.14
C PHE A 154 7.80 -8.85 6.56
N GLY A 155 6.55 -8.84 7.03
CA GLY A 155 6.21 -8.39 8.37
C GLY A 155 6.93 -9.22 9.46
N THR A 156 6.96 -10.54 9.30
CA THR A 156 7.67 -11.45 10.21
C THR A 156 9.17 -11.14 10.25
N PHE A 157 9.81 -10.98 9.10
CA PHE A 157 11.22 -10.59 9.00
C PHE A 157 11.45 -9.21 9.65
N PHE A 158 10.65 -8.21 9.29
CA PHE A 158 10.80 -6.84 9.74
C PHE A 158 10.68 -6.73 11.27
N LEU A 159 9.63 -7.31 11.86
CA LEU A 159 9.46 -7.26 13.30
C LEU A 159 10.44 -8.16 14.05
N ARG A 160 10.91 -9.28 13.45
CA ARG A 160 12.03 -10.03 14.03
C ARG A 160 13.27 -9.15 14.19
N GLN A 161 13.63 -8.32 13.19
CA GLN A 161 14.78 -7.41 13.31
C GLN A 161 14.55 -6.38 14.43
N ALA A 162 13.33 -5.84 14.55
CA ALA A 162 12.99 -4.93 15.63
C ALA A 162 13.15 -5.59 17.02
N TYR A 163 12.64 -6.81 17.21
CA TYR A 163 12.79 -7.53 18.46
C TYR A 163 14.26 -7.92 18.76
N MET A 164 15.05 -8.22 17.75
CA MET A 164 16.50 -8.49 17.93
C MET A 164 17.27 -7.26 18.42
N GLY A 165 16.82 -6.06 18.07
CA GLY A 165 17.38 -4.80 18.55
C GLY A 165 17.12 -4.51 20.03
N ILE A 166 16.17 -5.20 20.67
CA ILE A 166 15.88 -5.04 22.11
C ILE A 166 16.86 -5.93 22.90
N PRO A 167 17.55 -5.41 23.94
CA PRO A 167 18.41 -6.20 24.80
C PRO A 167 17.68 -7.39 25.44
N ASN A 168 18.38 -8.53 25.60
CA ASN A 168 17.77 -9.73 26.20
C ASN A 168 17.48 -9.56 27.70
N GLU A 169 18.25 -8.72 28.36
CA GLU A 169 18.13 -8.39 29.77
C GLU A 169 16.73 -7.87 30.13
N ILE A 170 16.04 -7.22 29.19
CA ILE A 170 14.65 -6.77 29.37
C ILE A 170 13.69 -7.96 29.48
N ALA A 171 13.87 -8.99 28.65
CA ALA A 171 13.07 -10.21 28.75
C ALA A 171 13.39 -11.01 30.00
N GLU A 172 14.67 -11.08 30.38
CA GLU A 172 15.15 -11.76 31.59
C GLU A 172 14.61 -11.08 32.87
N ALA A 173 14.61 -9.74 32.92
CA ALA A 173 14.01 -8.99 34.03
C ALA A 173 12.51 -9.32 34.17
N ALA A 174 11.77 -9.35 33.05
CA ALA A 174 10.35 -9.73 33.10
C ALA A 174 10.12 -11.16 33.59
N TYR A 175 11.02 -12.10 33.29
CA TYR A 175 10.94 -13.46 33.85
C TYR A 175 11.25 -13.50 35.35
N LEU A 176 12.21 -12.70 35.82
CA LEU A 176 12.50 -12.56 37.27
C LEU A 176 11.31 -11.95 38.04
N ASP A 177 10.56 -11.05 37.37
CA ASP A 177 9.32 -10.49 37.90
C ASP A 177 8.11 -11.46 37.83
N GLY A 178 8.34 -12.72 37.42
CA GLY A 178 7.32 -13.77 37.37
C GLY A 178 6.48 -13.83 36.11
N CYS A 179 6.82 -13.07 35.06
CA CYS A 179 6.12 -13.17 33.79
C CYS A 179 6.45 -14.48 33.05
N ASN A 180 5.42 -15.14 32.54
CA ASN A 180 5.63 -16.22 31.58
C ASN A 180 5.94 -15.66 30.17
N LYS A 181 6.33 -16.53 29.21
CA LYS A 181 6.71 -16.13 27.84
C LYS A 181 5.65 -15.30 27.13
N TRP A 182 4.36 -15.63 27.31
CA TRP A 182 3.25 -14.88 26.71
C TRP A 182 3.06 -13.51 27.39
N GLN A 183 3.15 -13.45 28.70
CA GLN A 183 3.08 -12.19 29.45
C GLN A 183 4.24 -11.27 29.10
N THR A 184 5.46 -11.82 29.00
CA THR A 184 6.65 -11.06 28.56
C THR A 184 6.43 -10.50 27.14
N PHE A 185 5.87 -11.30 26.22
CA PHE A 185 5.53 -10.81 24.91
C PHE A 185 4.52 -9.67 24.95
N VAL A 186 3.34 -9.89 25.54
CA VAL A 186 2.23 -8.93 25.45
C VAL A 186 2.47 -7.67 26.27
N LYS A 187 3.02 -7.81 27.50
CA LYS A 187 3.14 -6.68 28.45
C LYS A 187 4.44 -5.87 28.27
N VAL A 188 5.50 -6.48 27.75
CA VAL A 188 6.83 -5.85 27.68
C VAL A 188 7.28 -5.67 26.25
N MET A 189 7.43 -6.75 25.51
CA MET A 189 8.07 -6.73 24.19
C MET A 189 7.20 -6.10 23.10
N PHE A 190 5.91 -6.40 23.08
CA PHE A 190 4.96 -5.86 22.09
C PHE A 190 4.86 -4.32 22.19
N PRO A 191 4.68 -3.70 23.37
CA PRO A 191 4.67 -2.24 23.49
C PRO A 191 5.99 -1.57 23.07
N LEU A 192 7.13 -2.19 23.36
CA LEU A 192 8.46 -1.66 23.01
C LEU A 192 8.71 -1.59 21.49
N THR A 193 7.99 -2.38 20.70
CA THR A 193 8.10 -2.38 19.23
C THR A 193 7.03 -1.52 18.55
N GLY A 194 6.33 -0.66 19.27
CA GLY A 194 5.22 0.14 18.79
C GLY A 194 5.53 0.94 17.51
N SER A 195 6.69 1.61 17.47
CA SER A 195 7.13 2.35 16.27
C SER A 195 7.34 1.45 15.05
N SER A 196 7.95 0.29 15.24
CA SER A 196 8.15 -0.70 14.16
C SER A 196 6.83 -1.30 13.69
N MET A 197 5.89 -1.55 14.61
CA MET A 197 4.54 -2.00 14.25
C MET A 197 3.77 -0.94 13.47
N ALA A 198 3.87 0.33 13.86
CA ALA A 198 3.27 1.43 13.11
C ALA A 198 3.85 1.53 11.69
N ALA A 199 5.17 1.40 11.54
CA ALA A 199 5.81 1.36 10.23
C ALA A 199 5.31 0.18 9.37
N LEU A 200 5.22 -1.04 9.95
CA LEU A 200 4.67 -2.21 9.26
C LEU A 200 3.21 -1.99 8.85
N ALA A 201 2.39 -1.38 9.71
CA ALA A 201 1.01 -1.04 9.42
C ALA A 201 0.90 -0.12 8.20
N ILE A 202 1.72 0.93 8.14
CA ILE A 202 1.78 1.87 7.01
C ILE A 202 2.18 1.15 5.71
N PHE A 203 3.25 0.36 5.73
CA PHE A 203 3.67 -0.41 4.55
C PHE A 203 2.56 -1.36 4.07
N THR A 204 1.95 -2.10 5.00
CA THR A 204 0.85 -3.01 4.68
C THR A 204 -0.34 -2.27 4.07
N ALA A 205 -0.72 -1.10 4.60
CA ALA A 205 -1.80 -0.29 4.08
C ALA A 205 -1.51 0.20 2.66
N VAL A 206 -0.30 0.72 2.41
CA VAL A 206 0.11 1.20 1.08
C VAL A 206 0.11 0.08 0.05
N PHE A 207 0.70 -1.08 0.37
CA PHE A 207 0.72 -2.23 -0.54
C PHE A 207 -0.67 -2.81 -0.78
N ALA A 208 -1.52 -2.86 0.25
CA ALA A 208 -2.89 -3.32 0.10
C ALA A 208 -3.72 -2.38 -0.79
N TYR A 209 -3.55 -1.07 -0.65
CA TYR A 209 -4.25 -0.09 -1.49
C TYR A 209 -3.81 -0.16 -2.95
N ALA A 210 -2.52 -0.38 -3.20
CA ALA A 210 -1.95 -0.50 -4.54
C ALA A 210 -2.25 -1.85 -5.22
N ASP A 211 -2.80 -2.82 -4.48
CA ASP A 211 -3.09 -4.15 -4.99
C ASP A 211 -4.26 -4.12 -5.97
N LEU A 212 -3.99 -4.37 -7.24
CA LEU A 212 -4.97 -4.44 -8.32
C LEU A 212 -5.24 -5.89 -8.74
N MET A 213 -4.15 -6.67 -8.87
CA MET A 213 -4.22 -8.02 -9.49
C MET A 213 -5.11 -8.98 -8.69
N TRP A 214 -4.88 -9.04 -7.38
CA TRP A 214 -5.59 -9.98 -6.54
C TRP A 214 -7.10 -9.68 -6.45
N PRO A 215 -7.53 -8.42 -6.17
CA PRO A 215 -8.96 -8.07 -6.19
C PRO A 215 -9.66 -8.38 -7.51
N LEU A 216 -9.01 -8.17 -8.66
CA LEU A 216 -9.57 -8.49 -9.98
C LEU A 216 -9.80 -9.98 -10.21
N ILE A 217 -8.98 -10.83 -9.59
CA ILE A 217 -9.04 -12.28 -9.77
C ILE A 217 -10.02 -12.91 -8.79
N CYS A 218 -10.00 -12.48 -7.52
CA CYS A 218 -10.78 -13.13 -6.49
C CYS A 218 -12.24 -12.64 -6.40
N ASN A 219 -12.51 -11.41 -6.86
CA ASN A 219 -13.83 -10.79 -6.83
C ASN A 219 -14.24 -10.33 -8.22
N THR A 220 -15.31 -10.90 -8.77
CA THR A 220 -15.89 -10.56 -10.08
C THR A 220 -17.16 -9.73 -9.96
N ASP A 221 -17.79 -9.71 -8.77
CA ASP A 221 -18.93 -8.84 -8.48
C ASP A 221 -18.45 -7.42 -8.20
N LEU A 222 -18.95 -6.45 -8.95
CA LEU A 222 -18.63 -5.03 -8.79
C LEU A 222 -18.83 -4.52 -7.37
N ASN A 223 -19.85 -5.03 -6.67
CA ASN A 223 -20.12 -4.61 -5.29
C ASN A 223 -19.10 -5.15 -4.27
N MET A 224 -18.30 -6.14 -4.66
CA MET A 224 -17.28 -6.78 -3.81
C MET A 224 -15.85 -6.47 -4.25
N MET A 225 -15.69 -5.70 -5.33
CA MET A 225 -14.38 -5.27 -5.81
C MET A 225 -13.81 -4.14 -4.95
N THR A 226 -12.51 -3.90 -5.11
CA THR A 226 -11.84 -2.67 -4.66
C THR A 226 -12.01 -1.57 -5.72
N LEU A 227 -11.82 -0.32 -5.32
CA LEU A 227 -11.95 0.82 -6.22
C LEU A 227 -11.04 0.72 -7.46
N SER A 228 -9.78 0.31 -7.25
CA SER A 228 -8.82 0.10 -8.34
C SER A 228 -9.29 -0.99 -9.32
N ALA A 229 -9.84 -2.09 -8.80
CA ALA A 229 -10.38 -3.17 -9.61
C ALA A 229 -11.66 -2.74 -10.36
N GLY A 230 -12.57 -2.03 -9.68
CA GLY A 230 -13.77 -1.47 -10.29
C GLY A 230 -13.47 -0.49 -11.41
N LEU A 231 -12.49 0.42 -11.22
CA LEU A 231 -12.05 1.33 -12.28
C LEU A 231 -11.51 0.61 -13.52
N SER A 232 -10.83 -0.52 -13.32
CA SER A 232 -10.31 -1.29 -14.46
C SER A 232 -11.42 -1.86 -15.35
N THR A 233 -12.65 -2.02 -14.82
CA THR A 233 -13.81 -2.47 -15.63
C THR A 233 -14.35 -1.40 -16.57
N LEU A 234 -14.00 -0.11 -16.34
CA LEU A 234 -14.29 0.98 -17.27
C LEU A 234 -13.44 0.91 -18.56
N ASN A 235 -12.34 0.13 -18.52
CA ASN A 235 -11.62 -0.23 -19.75
C ASN A 235 -12.47 -1.24 -20.52
N GLY A 236 -13.20 -0.76 -21.53
CA GLY A 236 -13.99 -1.62 -22.40
C GLY A 236 -13.11 -2.56 -23.20
N GLN A 237 -13.63 -3.75 -23.51
CA GLN A 237 -12.90 -4.76 -24.28
C GLN A 237 -12.54 -4.29 -25.69
N TYR A 238 -13.35 -3.40 -26.30
CA TYR A 238 -13.17 -2.90 -27.64
C TYR A 238 -12.97 -1.38 -27.72
N THR A 239 -13.57 -0.64 -26.78
CA THR A 239 -13.48 0.82 -26.72
C THR A 239 -13.41 1.28 -25.27
N THR A 240 -12.49 2.18 -24.97
CA THR A 240 -12.37 2.81 -23.66
C THR A 240 -12.82 4.26 -23.75
N ASN A 241 -13.74 4.68 -22.89
CA ASN A 241 -14.06 6.09 -22.72
C ASN A 241 -13.03 6.74 -21.80
N PHE A 242 -11.96 7.26 -22.40
CA PHE A 242 -10.84 7.86 -21.66
C PHE A 242 -11.25 9.01 -20.73
N PRO A 243 -12.10 9.99 -21.15
CA PRO A 243 -12.57 11.05 -20.25
C PRO A 243 -13.27 10.53 -19.00
N VAL A 244 -14.17 9.56 -19.16
CA VAL A 244 -14.89 8.96 -18.01
C VAL A 244 -13.93 8.16 -17.12
N LEU A 245 -13.00 7.41 -17.70
CA LEU A 245 -11.98 6.68 -16.96
C LEU A 245 -11.08 7.64 -16.17
N MET A 246 -10.65 8.76 -16.78
CA MET A 246 -9.83 9.78 -16.10
C MET A 246 -10.62 10.47 -14.98
N ALA A 247 -11.90 10.77 -15.19
CA ALA A 247 -12.77 11.33 -14.16
C ALA A 247 -12.94 10.37 -12.99
N GLY A 248 -13.20 9.08 -13.24
CA GLY A 248 -13.28 8.04 -12.22
C GLY A 248 -11.96 7.87 -11.47
N SER A 249 -10.83 7.92 -12.17
CA SER A 249 -9.49 7.82 -11.56
C SER A 249 -9.19 9.02 -10.64
N LEU A 250 -9.61 10.23 -11.00
CA LEU A 250 -9.50 11.41 -10.13
C LEU A 250 -10.32 11.27 -8.86
N LEU A 251 -11.57 10.80 -8.99
CA LEU A 251 -12.43 10.53 -7.82
C LEU A 251 -11.79 9.48 -6.90
N ALA A 252 -11.22 8.43 -7.49
CA ALA A 252 -10.52 7.37 -6.76
C ALA A 252 -9.26 7.84 -6.02
N MET A 253 -8.62 8.90 -6.47
CA MET A 253 -7.45 9.45 -5.77
C MET A 253 -7.81 10.17 -4.48
N ILE A 254 -9.02 10.71 -4.36
CA ILE A 254 -9.43 11.57 -3.23
C ILE A 254 -9.25 10.87 -1.88
N PRO A 255 -9.75 9.65 -1.64
CA PRO A 255 -9.58 8.97 -0.35
C PRO A 255 -8.10 8.80 0.04
N MET A 256 -7.25 8.43 -0.93
CA MET A 256 -5.83 8.25 -0.67
C MET A 256 -5.09 9.57 -0.39
N LEU A 257 -5.46 10.64 -1.09
CA LEU A 257 -4.92 11.98 -0.81
C LEU A 257 -5.30 12.43 0.59
N ILE A 258 -6.54 12.20 1.02
CA ILE A 258 -7.00 12.52 2.38
C ILE A 258 -6.19 11.71 3.41
N LEU A 259 -6.05 10.40 3.22
CA LEU A 259 -5.25 9.56 4.10
C LEU A 259 -3.78 10.02 4.16
N TYR A 260 -3.18 10.34 3.01
CA TYR A 260 -1.82 10.86 2.96
C TYR A 260 -1.66 12.17 3.75
N LEU A 261 -2.57 13.13 3.56
CA LEU A 261 -2.52 14.41 4.26
C LEU A 261 -2.68 14.25 5.78
N LEU A 262 -3.51 13.29 6.22
CA LEU A 262 -3.71 13.01 7.65
C LEU A 262 -2.48 12.32 8.28
N PHE A 263 -1.83 11.42 7.56
CA PHE A 263 -0.75 10.56 8.07
C PHE A 263 0.63 10.88 7.48
N GLN A 264 0.84 12.02 6.79
CA GLN A 264 2.09 12.36 6.09
C GLN A 264 3.33 12.32 7.00
N LYS A 265 3.21 12.71 8.27
CA LYS A 265 4.33 12.66 9.22
C LYS A 265 4.77 11.23 9.49
N GLN A 266 3.83 10.35 9.74
CA GLN A 266 4.07 8.93 9.99
C GLN A 266 4.65 8.23 8.75
N PHE A 267 4.21 8.62 7.54
CA PHE A 267 4.79 8.15 6.28
C PHE A 267 6.26 8.53 6.15
N ILE A 268 6.60 9.80 6.43
CA ILE A 268 7.98 10.32 6.34
C ILE A 268 8.87 9.64 7.39
N GLU A 269 8.41 9.54 8.64
CA GLU A 269 9.15 8.91 9.73
C GLU A 269 9.36 7.41 9.48
N GLY A 270 8.34 6.70 8.98
CA GLY A 270 8.44 5.28 8.64
C GLY A 270 9.49 5.00 7.56
N ILE A 271 9.58 5.84 6.54
CA ILE A 271 10.60 5.73 5.47
C ILE A 271 11.98 6.12 5.99
N ALA A 272 12.08 7.16 6.83
CA ALA A 272 13.36 7.61 7.38
C ALA A 272 14.00 6.56 8.31
N MET A 273 13.21 5.78 9.06
CA MET A 273 13.73 4.71 9.92
C MET A 273 14.33 3.53 9.13
N THR A 274 13.96 3.35 7.86
CA THR A 274 14.55 2.31 6.99
C THR A 274 15.82 2.79 6.27
N GLY A 275 16.07 4.10 6.20
CA GLY A 275 17.20 4.71 5.49
C GLY A 275 18.30 5.30 6.37
N GLY A 276 18.17 5.28 7.69
CA GLY A 276 19.06 5.98 8.60
C GLY A 276 19.87 5.06 9.50
N LYS A 277 21.09 4.79 9.13
CA LYS A 277 22.27 4.68 9.99
C LYS A 277 23.34 5.57 9.43
#